data_74e534d2ed1476adf3735b8f51289ee2
#
_entry.id   74e534d2ed1476adf3735b8f51289ee2
#
_cell.length_a   1.000
_cell.length_b   1.000
_cell.length_c   1.000
_cell.angle_alpha   90.00
_cell.angle_beta   90.00
_cell.angle_gamma   90.00
#
_symmetry.space_group_name_H-M   'P 1'
#
loop_
_entity.id
_entity.type
_entity.pdbx_description
1 polymer ?
#
loop_
_entity_poly.entity_id
_entity_poly.type
_entity_poly.pdbx_seq_one_letter_code
_entity_poly.pdbx_strand_id
1 'polypeptide(L)'
;MKKIVWLLAAFLLIAVSQLSGQVQKTIQLPPPQTEIGKPLMQVLKLRQSSRDFDSKALPLQELSNLLWAANGINRAETGKRTAPSAMNWQEVDIYVVMKEGAYLYDAQDHRLSLVSMKDLREATGRQAFTKEAPVNLVYVSDRAKMSGASDDDKTMWGAADVGFIAQNVYLYCASQGLAVVVRGMVDREALTSALKLRPEQKIILAQTIGYPK
;
A
#
# COMPACT_ATOMS: atom_id res chain seq x y z
N MET A 1 12.39 -2.32 56.42
CA MET A 1 11.60 -1.46 55.46
C MET A 1 12.41 -0.95 54.26
N LYS A 2 13.69 -0.58 54.38
CA LYS A 2 14.48 -0.06 53.22
C LYS A 2 14.78 -1.10 52.13
N LYS A 3 14.89 -2.39 52.43
CA LYS A 3 15.20 -3.44 51.45
C LYS A 3 14.01 -3.80 50.55
N ILE A 4 12.76 -3.63 50.97
CA ILE A 4 11.55 -3.93 50.22
C ILE A 4 11.30 -2.86 49.14
N VAL A 5 11.66 -1.61 49.39
CA VAL A 5 11.49 -0.48 48.46
C VAL A 5 12.41 -0.66 47.22
N TRP A 6 13.61 -1.21 47.40
CA TRP A 6 14.56 -1.43 46.29
C TRP A 6 14.13 -2.58 45.36
N LEU A 7 13.46 -3.61 45.90
CA LEU A 7 12.93 -4.71 45.09
C LEU A 7 11.73 -4.29 44.22
N LEU A 8 10.89 -3.41 44.72
CA LEU A 8 9.76 -2.87 43.97
C LEU A 8 10.22 -1.91 42.83
N ALA A 9 11.27 -1.11 43.10
CA ALA A 9 11.85 -0.21 42.07
C ALA A 9 12.56 -0.99 40.95
N ALA A 10 13.22 -2.12 41.26
CA ALA A 10 13.84 -2.99 40.26
C ALA A 10 12.79 -3.71 39.38
N PHE A 11 11.65 -4.09 39.95
CA PHE A 11 10.56 -4.71 39.16
C PHE A 11 9.86 -3.71 38.22
N LEU A 12 9.74 -2.42 38.62
CA LEU A 12 9.17 -1.37 37.78
C LEU A 12 10.08 -1.02 36.59
N LEU A 13 11.41 -1.06 36.78
CA LEU A 13 12.38 -0.80 35.73
C LEU A 13 12.45 -1.90 34.65
N ILE A 14 12.17 -3.14 35.00
CA ILE A 14 12.15 -4.28 34.06
C ILE A 14 10.87 -4.26 33.19
N ALA A 15 9.75 -3.74 33.72
CA ALA A 15 8.48 -3.66 32.98
C ALA A 15 8.49 -2.61 31.86
N VAL A 16 9.36 -1.60 31.92
CA VAL A 16 9.41 -0.52 30.91
C VAL A 16 10.31 -0.87 29.72
N SER A 17 11.17 -1.89 29.80
CA SER A 17 12.10 -2.26 28.73
C SER A 17 11.58 -3.23 27.68
N GLN A 18 10.32 -3.66 27.77
CA GLN A 18 9.69 -4.62 26.81
C GLN A 18 8.78 -3.95 25.78
N LEU A 19 8.81 -2.61 25.64
CA LEU A 19 8.04 -1.91 24.60
C LEU A 19 8.82 -1.72 23.30
N SER A 20 9.80 -2.61 23.04
CA SER A 20 10.58 -2.58 21.80
C SER A 20 9.89 -3.43 20.73
N GLY A 21 9.10 -2.76 19.87
CA GLY A 21 9.00 -3.18 18.48
C GLY A 21 8.41 -4.55 18.15
N GLN A 22 7.29 -4.95 18.74
CA GLN A 22 6.51 -6.00 18.11
C GLN A 22 5.98 -5.47 16.78
N VAL A 23 6.52 -5.98 15.67
CA VAL A 23 5.97 -5.71 14.34
C VAL A 23 4.52 -6.17 14.34
N GLN A 24 3.60 -5.23 14.24
CA GLN A 24 2.18 -5.48 14.34
C GLN A 24 1.74 -6.33 13.14
N LYS A 25 1.27 -7.55 13.38
CA LYS A 25 0.82 -8.48 12.32
C LYS A 25 -0.34 -7.94 11.51
N THR A 26 -1.14 -7.07 12.09
CA THR A 26 -2.29 -6.42 11.46
C THR A 26 -2.33 -4.96 11.87
N ILE A 27 -2.42 -4.04 10.93
CA ILE A 27 -2.60 -2.61 11.17
C ILE A 27 -4.03 -2.27 10.75
N GLN A 28 -4.88 -1.95 11.72
CA GLN A 28 -6.21 -1.43 11.44
C GLN A 28 -6.06 0.00 10.92
N LEU A 29 -6.58 0.28 9.73
CA LEU A 29 -6.61 1.62 9.17
C LEU A 29 -7.79 2.41 9.78
N PRO A 30 -7.61 3.71 10.08
CA PRO A 30 -8.73 4.55 10.48
C PRO A 30 -9.73 4.68 9.32
N PRO A 31 -11.02 4.99 9.59
CA PRO A 31 -11.98 5.25 8.53
C PRO A 31 -11.47 6.31 7.55
N PRO A 32 -11.66 6.11 6.22
CA PRO A 32 -11.22 7.08 5.23
C PRO A 32 -12.03 8.37 5.33
N GLN A 33 -11.36 9.50 5.12
CA GLN A 33 -11.98 10.81 5.05
C GLN A 33 -12.39 11.09 3.59
N THR A 34 -13.67 11.12 3.31
CA THR A 34 -14.19 11.26 1.93
C THR A 34 -14.54 12.70 1.54
N GLU A 35 -14.64 13.62 2.51
CA GLU A 35 -14.99 15.03 2.30
C GLU A 35 -13.74 15.93 2.32
N ILE A 36 -12.64 15.45 1.69
CA ILE A 36 -11.34 16.16 1.63
C ILE A 36 -10.86 16.32 0.20
N GLY A 37 -9.87 17.18 0.02
CA GLY A 37 -9.17 17.31 -1.25
C GLY A 37 -9.62 18.49 -2.11
N LYS A 38 -9.10 18.52 -3.34
CA LYS A 38 -9.37 19.58 -4.33
C LYS A 38 -10.39 19.13 -5.37
N PRO A 39 -11.13 20.06 -6.01
CA PRO A 39 -12.01 19.73 -7.12
C PRO A 39 -11.29 18.97 -8.24
N LEU A 40 -11.97 17.99 -8.85
CA LEU A 40 -11.39 17.08 -9.85
C LEU A 40 -10.62 17.78 -10.97
N MET A 41 -11.16 18.85 -11.54
CA MET A 41 -10.48 19.56 -12.65
C MET A 41 -9.18 20.22 -12.21
N GLN A 42 -9.09 20.68 -10.96
CA GLN A 42 -7.84 21.19 -10.39
C GLN A 42 -6.83 20.04 -10.16
N VAL A 43 -7.30 18.90 -9.68
CA VAL A 43 -6.48 17.71 -9.47
C VAL A 43 -5.90 17.22 -10.80
N LEU A 44 -6.69 17.13 -11.85
CA LEU A 44 -6.24 16.76 -13.20
C LEU A 44 -5.16 17.72 -13.72
N LYS A 45 -5.31 19.03 -13.48
CA LYS A 45 -4.32 20.05 -13.83
C LYS A 45 -3.00 19.88 -13.06
N LEU A 46 -3.07 19.44 -11.79
CA LEU A 46 -1.92 19.28 -10.89
C LEU A 46 -1.23 17.90 -11.02
N ARG A 47 -1.94 16.89 -11.55
CA ARG A 47 -1.43 15.52 -11.66
C ARG A 47 -0.15 15.48 -12.48
N GLN A 48 0.92 15.01 -11.84
CA GLN A 48 2.22 14.79 -12.49
C GLN A 48 2.94 13.59 -11.90
N SER A 49 3.98 13.10 -12.58
CA SER A 49 4.92 12.12 -12.03
C SER A 49 6.10 12.86 -11.40
N SER A 50 6.36 12.58 -10.12
CA SER A 50 7.54 13.10 -9.41
C SER A 50 8.44 11.96 -8.99
N ARG A 51 9.76 12.19 -9.01
CA ARG A 51 10.79 11.20 -8.65
C ARG A 51 11.70 11.67 -7.52
N ASP A 52 11.29 12.73 -6.86
CA ASP A 52 12.02 13.33 -5.74
C ASP A 52 11.13 13.23 -4.47
N PHE A 53 11.60 12.45 -3.50
CA PHE A 53 10.79 12.05 -2.34
C PHE A 53 11.54 12.34 -1.04
N ASP A 54 10.84 12.95 -0.10
CA ASP A 54 11.26 12.99 1.30
C ASP A 54 11.06 11.62 1.94
N SER A 55 11.93 11.26 2.87
CA SER A 55 11.84 10.00 3.63
C SER A 55 10.81 10.02 4.77
N LYS A 56 10.15 11.16 5.00
CA LYS A 56 9.13 11.34 6.03
C LYS A 56 7.99 10.36 5.86
N ALA A 57 7.69 9.59 6.90
CA ALA A 57 6.59 8.63 6.90
C ALA A 57 5.24 9.33 6.67
N LEU A 58 4.34 8.66 5.93
CA LEU A 58 2.95 9.11 5.83
C LEU A 58 2.22 8.79 7.14
N PRO A 59 1.43 9.72 7.67
CA PRO A 59 0.51 9.42 8.78
C PRO A 59 -0.44 8.28 8.41
N LEU A 60 -0.85 7.50 9.39
CA LEU A 60 -1.75 6.35 9.15
C LEU A 60 -3.08 6.77 8.50
N GLN A 61 -3.61 7.96 8.84
CA GLN A 61 -4.80 8.51 8.21
C GLN A 61 -4.58 8.81 6.72
N GLU A 62 -3.41 9.37 6.36
CA GLU A 62 -3.07 9.65 4.97
C GLU A 62 -2.95 8.35 4.15
N LEU A 63 -2.30 7.33 4.73
CA LEU A 63 -2.21 6.00 4.12
C LEU A 63 -3.58 5.33 3.98
N SER A 64 -4.47 5.48 4.96
CA SER A 64 -5.85 5.01 4.91
C SER A 64 -6.63 5.64 3.74
N ASN A 65 -6.60 6.96 3.66
CA ASN A 65 -7.28 7.72 2.61
C ASN A 65 -6.74 7.33 1.21
N LEU A 66 -5.41 7.21 1.08
CA LEU A 66 -4.73 6.79 -0.15
C LEU A 66 -5.20 5.40 -0.62
N LEU A 67 -5.22 4.42 0.28
CA LEU A 67 -5.59 3.04 -0.05
C LEU A 67 -7.08 2.90 -0.36
N TRP A 68 -7.93 3.65 0.35
CA TRP A 68 -9.35 3.71 0.03
C TRP A 68 -9.57 4.36 -1.33
N ALA A 69 -8.92 5.47 -1.63
CA ALA A 69 -8.99 6.10 -2.95
C ALA A 69 -8.52 5.15 -4.05
N ALA A 70 -7.44 4.39 -3.82
CA ALA A 70 -6.88 3.44 -4.77
C ALA A 70 -7.89 2.36 -5.17
N ASN A 71 -8.39 1.59 -4.19
CA ASN A 71 -9.25 0.42 -4.43
C ASN A 71 -10.12 0.04 -3.22
N GLY A 72 -10.56 1.01 -2.42
CA GLY A 72 -11.45 0.80 -1.28
C GLY A 72 -12.88 0.49 -1.70
N ILE A 73 -13.69 0.00 -0.75
CA ILE A 73 -15.12 -0.23 -0.97
C ILE A 73 -15.85 1.11 -0.81
N ASN A 74 -16.53 1.54 -1.87
CA ASN A 74 -17.35 2.75 -1.87
C ASN A 74 -18.86 2.47 -1.97
N ARG A 75 -19.25 1.21 -2.12
CA ARG A 75 -20.64 0.70 -2.16
C ARG A 75 -20.72 -0.53 -1.28
N ALA A 76 -20.93 -0.29 0.02
CA ALA A 76 -20.90 -1.32 1.06
C ALA A 76 -21.87 -2.48 0.79
N GLU A 77 -23.07 -2.17 0.27
CA GLU A 77 -24.13 -3.16 0.01
C GLU A 77 -23.74 -4.18 -1.08
N THR A 78 -22.84 -3.81 -1.98
CA THR A 78 -22.43 -4.65 -3.12
C THR A 78 -20.95 -5.01 -3.11
N GLY A 79 -20.18 -4.49 -2.15
CA GLY A 79 -18.73 -4.67 -2.07
C GLY A 79 -17.96 -4.09 -3.26
N LYS A 80 -18.58 -3.21 -4.06
CA LYS A 80 -17.93 -2.59 -5.23
C LYS A 80 -16.96 -1.49 -4.79
N ARG A 81 -15.97 -1.26 -5.65
CA ARG A 81 -14.78 -0.48 -5.31
C ARG A 81 -14.76 0.90 -5.95
N THR A 82 -13.84 1.73 -5.47
CA THR A 82 -13.51 3.05 -6.06
C THR A 82 -12.96 2.94 -7.48
N ALA A 83 -12.17 1.90 -7.77
CA ALA A 83 -11.75 1.56 -9.13
C ALA A 83 -12.69 0.50 -9.74
N PRO A 84 -13.00 0.59 -11.04
CA PRO A 84 -13.69 -0.49 -11.73
C PRO A 84 -12.76 -1.69 -11.93
N SER A 85 -13.34 -2.89 -12.14
CA SER A 85 -12.63 -4.03 -12.67
C SER A 85 -13.48 -4.76 -13.69
N ALA A 86 -12.84 -5.37 -14.70
CA ALA A 86 -13.52 -6.14 -15.72
C ALA A 86 -14.36 -7.26 -15.07
N MET A 87 -15.59 -7.43 -15.50
CA MET A 87 -16.53 -8.42 -14.94
C MET A 87 -16.68 -8.38 -13.42
N ASN A 88 -16.23 -7.32 -12.77
CA ASN A 88 -16.14 -7.18 -11.30
C ASN A 88 -15.32 -8.30 -10.64
N TRP A 89 -14.26 -8.76 -11.29
CA TRP A 89 -13.38 -9.81 -10.75
C TRP A 89 -12.64 -9.38 -9.50
N GLN A 90 -12.38 -8.08 -9.37
CA GLN A 90 -11.63 -7.49 -8.24
C GLN A 90 -10.31 -8.26 -7.97
N GLU A 91 -9.64 -8.62 -9.05
CA GLU A 91 -8.47 -9.49 -9.05
C GLU A 91 -7.19 -8.81 -8.56
N VAL A 92 -7.18 -7.47 -8.49
CA VAL A 92 -5.98 -6.73 -8.12
C VAL A 92 -5.80 -6.68 -6.61
N ASP A 93 -4.72 -7.31 -6.13
CA ASP A 93 -4.23 -7.21 -4.78
C ASP A 93 -3.20 -6.06 -4.69
N ILE A 94 -3.28 -5.23 -3.64
CA ILE A 94 -2.34 -4.12 -3.38
C ILE A 94 -1.44 -4.51 -2.21
N TYR A 95 -0.14 -4.66 -2.46
CA TYR A 95 0.85 -4.80 -1.42
C TYR A 95 1.45 -3.43 -1.10
N VAL A 96 1.42 -3.08 0.18
CA VAL A 96 1.97 -1.83 0.72
C VAL A 96 3.34 -2.13 1.29
N VAL A 97 4.39 -1.61 0.65
CA VAL A 97 5.78 -1.84 1.03
C VAL A 97 6.32 -0.58 1.69
N MET A 98 6.68 -0.71 2.96
CA MET A 98 7.23 0.34 3.82
C MET A 98 8.55 -0.12 4.44
N LYS A 99 9.23 0.75 5.16
CA LYS A 99 10.48 0.43 5.87
C LYS A 99 10.29 -0.71 6.87
N GLU A 100 9.16 -0.75 7.54
CA GLU A 100 8.81 -1.71 8.60
C GLU A 100 8.43 -3.09 8.05
N GLY A 101 8.12 -3.18 6.75
CA GLY A 101 7.71 -4.44 6.11
C GLY A 101 6.80 -4.26 4.91
N ALA A 102 6.33 -5.40 4.41
CA ALA A 102 5.35 -5.47 3.34
C ALA A 102 4.02 -6.04 3.85
N TYR A 103 2.93 -5.41 3.48
CA TYR A 103 1.58 -5.70 3.94
C TYR A 103 0.64 -5.87 2.75
N LEU A 104 -0.32 -6.78 2.87
CA LEU A 104 -1.44 -6.89 1.94
C LEU A 104 -2.59 -5.98 2.43
N TYR A 105 -3.10 -5.12 1.57
CA TYR A 105 -4.28 -4.32 1.85
C TYR A 105 -5.54 -5.15 1.69
N ASP A 106 -6.28 -5.26 2.77
CA ASP A 106 -7.61 -5.85 2.82
C ASP A 106 -8.65 -4.71 2.79
N ALA A 107 -9.32 -4.55 1.66
CA ALA A 107 -10.31 -3.49 1.53
C ALA A 107 -11.65 -3.83 2.22
N GLN A 108 -11.95 -5.11 2.48
CA GLN A 108 -13.17 -5.52 3.18
C GLN A 108 -13.13 -5.06 4.63
N ASP A 109 -12.03 -5.32 5.29
CA ASP A 109 -11.84 -4.95 6.70
C ASP A 109 -11.07 -3.62 6.86
N HIS A 110 -10.72 -2.98 5.74
CA HIS A 110 -9.92 -1.75 5.69
C HIS A 110 -8.69 -1.80 6.58
N ARG A 111 -7.84 -2.81 6.39
CA ARG A 111 -6.66 -3.09 7.20
C ARG A 111 -5.47 -3.53 6.36
N LEU A 112 -4.29 -3.53 6.97
CA LEU A 112 -3.07 -4.08 6.41
C LEU A 112 -2.69 -5.36 7.15
N SER A 113 -2.50 -6.45 6.41
CA SER A 113 -2.04 -7.73 6.94
C SER A 113 -0.57 -7.94 6.61
N LEU A 114 0.27 -8.18 7.61
CA LEU A 114 1.71 -8.37 7.45
C LEU A 114 2.02 -9.62 6.60
N VAL A 115 2.81 -9.44 5.55
CA VAL A 115 3.29 -10.50 4.67
C VAL A 115 4.79 -10.77 4.89
N SER A 116 5.58 -9.71 5.08
CA SER A 116 7.03 -9.81 5.30
C SER A 116 7.50 -8.68 6.22
N MET A 117 8.38 -9.01 7.17
CA MET A 117 9.04 -8.03 8.04
C MET A 117 10.28 -7.38 7.40
N LYS A 118 10.62 -7.76 6.17
CA LYS A 118 11.78 -7.21 5.47
C LYS A 118 11.42 -5.89 4.81
N ASP A 119 12.34 -4.93 4.83
CA ASP A 119 12.27 -3.74 3.98
C ASP A 119 12.49 -4.17 2.52
N LEU A 120 11.39 -4.24 1.77
CA LEU A 120 11.39 -4.64 0.37
C LEU A 120 11.32 -3.45 -0.59
N ARG A 121 11.44 -2.19 -0.11
CA ARG A 121 11.28 -0.98 -0.92
C ARG A 121 12.25 -0.96 -2.12
N GLU A 122 13.49 -1.39 -1.93
CA GLU A 122 14.50 -1.44 -2.99
C GLU A 122 14.12 -2.42 -4.12
N ALA A 123 13.49 -3.56 -3.78
CA ALA A 123 13.02 -4.53 -4.78
C ALA A 123 11.82 -4.02 -5.60
N THR A 124 11.11 -2.98 -5.13
CA THR A 124 9.99 -2.40 -5.88
C THR A 124 10.42 -1.60 -7.11
N GLY A 125 11.73 -1.35 -7.31
CA GLY A 125 12.23 -0.67 -8.50
C GLY A 125 13.75 -0.51 -8.48
N ARG A 126 14.31 -0.22 -9.64
CA ARG A 126 15.77 -0.04 -9.83
C ARG A 126 16.26 1.38 -9.51
N GLN A 127 15.35 2.31 -9.27
CA GLN A 127 15.67 3.71 -8.98
C GLN A 127 15.92 3.89 -7.49
N ALA A 128 16.94 4.69 -7.12
CA ALA A 128 17.34 4.91 -5.73
C ALA A 128 16.19 5.44 -4.84
N PHE A 129 15.34 6.32 -5.39
CA PHE A 129 14.23 6.91 -4.65
C PHE A 129 13.22 5.87 -4.11
N THR A 130 13.18 4.64 -4.65
CA THR A 130 12.26 3.61 -4.16
C THR A 130 12.55 3.20 -2.72
N LYS A 131 13.83 3.23 -2.33
CA LYS A 131 14.29 2.93 -0.97
C LYS A 131 14.15 4.16 -0.03
N GLU A 132 14.18 5.36 -0.58
CA GLU A 132 14.06 6.61 0.17
C GLU A 132 12.61 6.91 0.55
N ALA A 133 11.72 6.81 -0.43
CA ALA A 133 10.30 7.10 -0.25
C ALA A 133 9.66 6.22 0.83
N PRO A 134 8.71 6.77 1.61
CA PRO A 134 8.09 6.05 2.72
C PRO A 134 7.23 4.87 2.29
N VAL A 135 6.58 4.96 1.12
CA VAL A 135 5.59 3.97 0.67
C VAL A 135 5.81 3.61 -0.79
N ASN A 136 5.80 2.31 -1.10
CA ASN A 136 5.65 1.79 -2.45
C ASN A 136 4.45 0.84 -2.49
N LEU A 137 3.53 1.04 -3.42
CA LEU A 137 2.46 0.10 -3.72
C LEU A 137 2.95 -0.84 -4.81
N VAL A 138 2.70 -2.15 -4.64
CA VAL A 138 2.94 -3.17 -5.65
C VAL A 138 1.59 -3.75 -6.04
N TYR A 139 1.24 -3.65 -7.31
CA TYR A 139 -0.04 -4.11 -7.86
C TYR A 139 0.13 -5.51 -8.44
N VAL A 140 -0.63 -6.44 -7.91
CA VAL A 140 -0.58 -7.85 -8.26
C VAL A 140 -1.94 -8.29 -8.79
N SER A 141 -2.00 -8.73 -10.05
CA SER A 141 -3.20 -9.33 -10.63
C SER A 141 -3.25 -10.83 -10.26
N ASP A 142 -4.28 -11.23 -9.56
CA ASP A 142 -4.57 -12.64 -9.23
C ASP A 142 -5.45 -13.26 -10.30
N ARG A 143 -4.83 -13.90 -11.28
CA ARG A 143 -5.49 -14.51 -12.43
C ARG A 143 -6.46 -15.65 -12.07
N ALA A 144 -6.33 -16.23 -10.86
CA ALA A 144 -7.26 -17.24 -10.38
C ALA A 144 -8.67 -16.68 -10.13
N LYS A 145 -8.78 -15.37 -9.86
CA LYS A 145 -10.07 -14.67 -9.70
C LYS A 145 -10.77 -14.40 -11.05
N MET A 146 -10.05 -14.47 -12.18
CA MET A 146 -10.54 -14.12 -13.52
C MET A 146 -11.11 -15.35 -14.22
N SER A 147 -12.19 -15.92 -13.68
CA SER A 147 -12.82 -17.12 -14.21
C SER A 147 -13.40 -16.89 -15.63
N GLY A 148 -13.22 -17.85 -16.52
CA GLY A 148 -13.74 -17.83 -17.89
C GLY A 148 -12.94 -16.96 -18.88
N ALA A 149 -11.93 -16.20 -18.43
CA ALA A 149 -11.10 -15.39 -19.29
C ALA A 149 -9.94 -16.19 -19.91
N SER A 150 -9.60 -15.89 -21.17
CA SER A 150 -8.37 -16.38 -21.81
C SER A 150 -7.12 -15.79 -21.16
N ASP A 151 -5.94 -16.35 -21.41
CA ASP A 151 -4.68 -15.81 -20.86
C ASP A 151 -4.36 -14.41 -21.41
N ASP A 152 -4.72 -14.13 -22.66
CA ASP A 152 -4.58 -12.81 -23.26
C ASP A 152 -5.51 -11.80 -22.61
N ASP A 153 -6.78 -12.17 -22.38
CA ASP A 153 -7.75 -11.34 -21.67
C ASP A 153 -7.28 -11.06 -20.24
N LYS A 154 -6.80 -12.08 -19.52
CA LYS A 154 -6.25 -11.91 -18.15
C LYS A 154 -5.08 -10.96 -18.13
N THR A 155 -4.25 -10.98 -19.16
CA THR A 155 -3.11 -10.06 -19.28
C THR A 155 -3.58 -8.64 -19.56
N MET A 156 -4.49 -8.47 -20.53
CA MET A 156 -5.03 -7.17 -20.93
C MET A 156 -5.82 -6.53 -19.79
N TRP A 157 -6.80 -7.22 -19.24
CA TRP A 157 -7.67 -6.67 -18.20
C TRP A 157 -6.94 -6.44 -16.88
N GLY A 158 -6.06 -7.37 -16.47
CA GLY A 158 -5.25 -7.14 -15.27
C GLY A 158 -4.36 -5.90 -15.36
N ALA A 159 -3.82 -5.60 -16.55
CA ALA A 159 -3.06 -4.37 -16.77
C ALA A 159 -3.95 -3.12 -16.80
N ALA A 160 -5.13 -3.20 -17.42
CA ALA A 160 -6.09 -2.10 -17.48
C ALA A 160 -6.61 -1.74 -16.08
N ASP A 161 -7.04 -2.74 -15.31
CA ASP A 161 -7.60 -2.56 -13.97
C ASP A 161 -6.55 -2.01 -12.99
N VAL A 162 -5.29 -2.43 -13.09
CA VAL A 162 -4.17 -1.79 -12.37
C VAL A 162 -3.99 -0.34 -12.80
N GLY A 163 -4.18 -0.02 -14.08
CA GLY A 163 -4.12 1.36 -14.59
C GLY A 163 -5.18 2.27 -13.96
N PHE A 164 -6.41 1.77 -13.77
CA PHE A 164 -7.49 2.51 -13.10
C PHE A 164 -7.15 2.79 -11.64
N ILE A 165 -6.65 1.77 -10.92
CA ILE A 165 -6.22 1.92 -9.53
C ILE A 165 -5.05 2.91 -9.41
N ALA A 166 -4.04 2.77 -10.26
CA ALA A 166 -2.86 3.64 -10.24
C ALA A 166 -3.22 5.10 -10.57
N GLN A 167 -4.21 5.33 -11.45
CA GLN A 167 -4.69 6.68 -11.73
C GLN A 167 -5.44 7.28 -10.53
N ASN A 168 -6.25 6.51 -9.80
CA ASN A 168 -6.86 6.97 -8.56
C ASN A 168 -5.81 7.44 -7.55
N VAL A 169 -4.71 6.69 -7.40
CA VAL A 169 -3.57 7.07 -6.54
C VAL A 169 -2.92 8.36 -7.03
N TYR A 170 -2.71 8.54 -8.33
CA TYR A 170 -2.20 9.78 -8.88
C TYR A 170 -3.08 10.99 -8.56
N LEU A 171 -4.40 10.82 -8.73
CA LEU A 171 -5.36 11.90 -8.46
C LEU A 171 -5.40 12.23 -6.97
N TYR A 172 -5.42 11.21 -6.11
CA TYR A 172 -5.35 11.41 -4.66
C TYR A 172 -4.08 12.19 -4.28
N CYS A 173 -2.91 11.74 -4.73
CA CYS A 173 -1.64 12.40 -4.44
C CYS A 173 -1.60 13.86 -4.93
N ALA A 174 -2.09 14.12 -6.13
CA ALA A 174 -2.17 15.48 -6.66
C ALA A 174 -3.13 16.37 -5.83
N SER A 175 -4.20 15.78 -5.31
CA SER A 175 -5.13 16.48 -4.41
C SER A 175 -4.51 16.86 -3.07
N GLN A 176 -3.67 15.97 -2.50
CA GLN A 176 -3.05 16.14 -1.19
C GLN A 176 -1.64 16.78 -1.25
N GLY A 177 -1.11 17.06 -2.45
CA GLY A 177 0.25 17.61 -2.61
C GLY A 177 1.35 16.58 -2.36
N LEU A 178 1.07 15.30 -2.54
CA LEU A 178 2.04 14.23 -2.45
C LEU A 178 2.77 14.02 -3.78
N ALA A 179 4.04 13.63 -3.70
CA ALA A 179 4.82 13.14 -4.82
C ALA A 179 4.43 11.69 -5.14
N VAL A 180 4.37 11.36 -6.44
CA VAL A 180 3.95 10.03 -6.88
C VAL A 180 4.52 9.68 -8.26
N VAL A 181 4.89 8.40 -8.47
CA VAL A 181 5.26 7.89 -9.80
C VAL A 181 4.96 6.40 -9.92
N VAL A 182 4.27 6.00 -11.02
CA VAL A 182 4.10 4.59 -11.39
C VAL A 182 5.32 4.09 -12.16
N ARG A 183 5.68 2.81 -11.98
CA ARG A 183 6.87 2.19 -12.56
C ARG A 183 6.62 0.76 -13.03
N GLY A 184 7.23 0.39 -14.16
CA GLY A 184 7.23 -0.98 -14.71
C GLY A 184 8.52 -1.78 -14.42
N MET A 185 9.64 -1.07 -14.12
CA MET A 185 10.92 -1.72 -13.79
C MET A 185 10.94 -2.14 -12.32
N VAL A 186 10.42 -3.33 -12.07
CA VAL A 186 10.27 -3.96 -10.75
C VAL A 186 11.10 -5.24 -10.74
N ASP A 187 11.77 -5.56 -9.65
CA ASP A 187 12.40 -6.86 -9.45
C ASP A 187 11.31 -7.91 -9.10
N ARG A 188 10.72 -8.45 -10.15
CA ARG A 188 9.59 -9.38 -10.02
C ARG A 188 9.97 -10.67 -9.34
N GLU A 189 11.18 -11.18 -9.57
CA GLU A 189 11.64 -12.43 -8.98
C GLU A 189 11.80 -12.29 -7.47
N ALA A 190 12.55 -11.27 -7.03
CA ALA A 190 12.76 -11.00 -5.62
C ALA A 190 11.44 -10.74 -4.89
N LEU A 191 10.54 -9.92 -5.46
CA LEU A 191 9.25 -9.63 -4.84
C LEU A 191 8.29 -10.82 -4.84
N THR A 192 8.23 -11.62 -5.92
CA THR A 192 7.41 -12.83 -5.96
C THR A 192 7.78 -13.78 -4.82
N SER A 193 9.08 -14.01 -4.61
CA SER A 193 9.58 -14.84 -3.52
C SER A 193 9.27 -14.22 -2.14
N ALA A 194 9.60 -12.92 -1.95
CA ALA A 194 9.47 -12.25 -0.66
C ALA A 194 8.02 -12.03 -0.22
N LEU A 195 7.10 -11.80 -1.16
CA LEU A 195 5.67 -11.66 -0.94
C LEU A 195 4.92 -13.00 -0.97
N LYS A 196 5.63 -14.12 -1.24
CA LYS A 196 5.07 -15.48 -1.31
C LYS A 196 3.91 -15.59 -2.31
N LEU A 197 4.07 -14.96 -3.47
CA LEU A 197 3.03 -14.98 -4.50
C LEU A 197 2.86 -16.36 -5.11
N ARG A 198 1.60 -16.73 -5.38
CA ARG A 198 1.25 -17.96 -6.10
C ARG A 198 1.57 -17.82 -7.59
N PRO A 199 1.66 -18.92 -8.34
CA PRO A 199 1.93 -18.89 -9.79
C PRO A 199 0.94 -18.05 -10.60
N GLU A 200 -0.34 -17.99 -10.17
CA GLU A 200 -1.40 -17.21 -10.81
C GLU A 200 -1.33 -15.71 -10.51
N GLN A 201 -0.60 -15.32 -9.47
CA GLN A 201 -0.43 -13.93 -9.07
C GLN A 201 0.73 -13.29 -9.83
N LYS A 202 0.44 -12.24 -10.60
CA LYS A 202 1.42 -11.54 -11.46
C LYS A 202 1.59 -10.09 -11.04
N ILE A 203 2.83 -9.70 -10.75
CA ILE A 203 3.16 -8.29 -10.49
C ILE A 203 3.07 -7.52 -11.79
N ILE A 204 2.18 -6.55 -11.85
CA ILE A 204 1.95 -5.71 -13.03
C ILE A 204 2.82 -4.45 -12.98
N LEU A 205 2.60 -3.59 -11.99
CA LEU A 205 3.28 -2.32 -11.80
C LEU A 205 3.61 -2.11 -10.31
N ALA A 206 4.47 -1.14 -10.03
CA ALA A 206 4.63 -0.55 -8.70
C ALA A 206 4.46 0.97 -8.78
N GLN A 207 4.10 1.60 -7.66
CA GLN A 207 3.91 3.04 -7.56
C GLN A 207 4.54 3.55 -6.26
N THR A 208 5.40 4.56 -6.37
CA THR A 208 6.07 5.19 -5.23
C THR A 208 5.30 6.42 -4.81
N ILE A 209 5.11 6.59 -3.50
CA ILE A 209 4.37 7.70 -2.90
C ILE A 209 5.15 8.24 -1.69
N GLY A 210 5.15 9.56 -1.51
CA GLY A 210 5.74 10.25 -0.37
C GLY A 210 5.51 11.75 -0.46
N TYR A 211 6.10 12.48 0.48
CA TYR A 211 6.15 13.94 0.36
C TYR A 211 7.16 14.34 -0.72
N PRO A 212 6.92 15.45 -1.45
CA PRO A 212 7.94 16.03 -2.33
C PRO A 212 9.11 16.53 -1.47
N LYS A 213 10.33 16.40 -2.01
CA LYS A 213 11.57 16.92 -1.41
C LYS A 213 11.81 18.35 -1.79
#